data_3f89d5727de012c956ffaaa5dc9e073d
#
_entry.id   3f89d5727de012c956ffaaa5dc9e073d
#
_cell.length_a   1.000
_cell.length_b   1.000
_cell.length_c   1.000
_cell.angle_alpha   90.00
_cell.angle_beta   90.00
_cell.angle_gamma   90.00
#
_symmetry.space_group_name_H-M   'P 1'
#
loop_
_entity.id
_entity.type
_entity.pdbx_description
1 polymer ?
#
loop_
_entity_poly.entity_id
_entity_poly.type
_entity_poly.pdbx_seq_one_letter_code
_entity_poly.pdbx_strand_id
1 'polypeptide(L)'
;MLERLKRFKEHHPFTALMLIAIAIRVIVVIFVPGFGSNRELQHPTLFIAFLDKVKSWFGISETQGMMLLSRSLYAMVSLFTVSMIYRICDLTSDKQSAWLLALIPAISCIMPSFGIIENASAFLALPLLLYGSNVILRQEVLRQNNLNENVHRTSFLIAGIMLGLGICFWYESVFIALSILLILCVRRNFKGALMTFIGMLASVAVIWLLLMLLDVDPMKYITL
;
A
#
# COMPACT_ATOMS: atom_id res chain seq x y z
N MET A 1 16.39 27.65 16.01
CA MET A 1 16.04 26.24 15.75
C MET A 1 14.77 26.13 14.92
N LEU A 2 13.67 26.75 15.32
CA LEU A 2 12.37 26.74 14.59
C LEU A 2 12.47 27.26 13.15
N GLU A 3 13.21 28.35 12.89
CA GLU A 3 13.40 28.88 11.54
C GLU A 3 14.17 27.92 10.62
N ARG A 4 15.15 27.17 11.14
CA ARG A 4 15.86 26.15 10.37
C ARG A 4 14.94 25.00 9.97
N LEU A 5 14.07 24.57 10.88
CA LEU A 5 13.07 23.54 10.60
C LEU A 5 12.03 24.02 9.57
N LYS A 6 11.61 25.30 9.66
CA LYS A 6 10.70 25.88 8.66
C LYS A 6 11.33 25.92 7.28
N ARG A 7 12.57 26.40 7.15
CA ARG A 7 13.31 26.40 5.87
C ARG A 7 13.53 24.98 5.34
N PHE A 8 13.85 24.02 6.22
CA PHE A 8 14.01 22.62 5.82
C PHE A 8 12.71 22.04 5.25
N LYS A 9 11.55 22.29 5.89
CA LYS A 9 10.25 21.90 5.38
C LYS A 9 9.93 22.53 4.04
N GLU A 10 10.26 23.82 3.85
CA GLU A 10 10.01 24.54 2.59
C GLU A 10 10.83 23.97 1.42
N HIS A 11 12.10 23.62 1.67
CA HIS A 11 12.97 23.04 0.64
C HIS A 11 12.79 21.54 0.42
N HIS A 12 12.43 20.79 1.48
CA HIS A 12 12.32 19.33 1.46
C HIS A 12 11.03 18.84 2.12
N PRO A 13 9.84 19.22 1.59
CA PRO A 13 8.55 18.92 2.24
C PRO A 13 8.32 17.43 2.42
N PHE A 14 8.64 16.62 1.41
CA PHE A 14 8.50 15.17 1.48
C PHE A 14 9.40 14.55 2.57
N THR A 15 10.67 14.94 2.62
CA THR A 15 11.62 14.43 3.62
C THR A 15 11.17 14.79 5.04
N ALA A 16 10.72 16.03 5.24
CA ALA A 16 10.21 16.47 6.54
C ALA A 16 8.99 15.66 6.98
N LEU A 17 8.05 15.40 6.06
CA LEU A 17 6.88 14.56 6.31
C LEU A 17 7.27 13.14 6.71
N MET A 18 8.19 12.53 5.96
CA MET A 18 8.63 11.15 6.22
C MET A 18 9.37 11.04 7.56
N LEU A 19 10.18 12.03 7.94
CA LEU A 19 10.85 12.04 9.25
C LEU A 19 9.84 12.09 10.40
N ILE A 20 8.79 12.91 10.28
CA ILE A 20 7.70 12.96 11.27
C ILE A 20 6.99 11.60 11.34
N ALA A 21 6.65 11.04 10.19
CA ALA A 21 5.97 9.76 10.10
C ALA A 21 6.82 8.63 10.73
N ILE A 22 8.11 8.57 10.44
CA ILE A 22 9.04 7.58 11.01
C ILE A 22 9.12 7.74 12.54
N ALA A 23 9.33 8.96 13.03
CA ALA A 23 9.46 9.20 14.47
C ALA A 23 8.22 8.70 15.23
N ILE A 24 7.02 9.00 14.73
CA ILE A 24 5.77 8.56 15.36
C ILE A 24 5.67 7.03 15.35
N ARG A 25 6.00 6.35 14.24
CA ARG A 25 5.92 4.89 14.14
C ARG A 25 6.94 4.20 15.06
N VAL A 26 8.14 4.73 15.16
CA VAL A 26 9.14 4.22 16.10
C VAL A 26 8.63 4.31 17.54
N ILE A 27 8.04 5.45 17.91
CA ILE A 27 7.43 5.62 19.24
C ILE A 27 6.31 4.61 19.45
N VAL A 28 5.40 4.44 18.49
CA VAL A 28 4.27 3.49 18.59
C VAL A 28 4.77 2.06 18.70
N VAL A 29 5.72 1.64 17.86
CA VAL A 29 6.26 0.26 17.88
C VAL A 29 6.92 -0.08 19.23
N ILE A 30 7.63 0.89 19.82
CA ILE A 30 8.42 0.65 21.06
C ILE A 30 7.58 0.83 22.32
N PHE A 31 6.76 1.88 22.39
CA PHE A 31 6.18 2.35 23.64
C PHE A 31 4.70 2.01 23.84
N VAL A 32 3.97 1.61 22.80
CA VAL A 32 2.54 1.30 22.96
C VAL A 32 2.38 -0.14 23.41
N PRO A 33 2.03 -0.41 24.70
CA PRO A 33 1.77 -1.75 25.19
C PRO A 33 0.43 -2.24 24.64
N GLY A 34 0.30 -3.55 24.45
CA GLY A 34 -1.01 -4.19 24.29
C GLY A 34 -1.55 -4.27 22.85
N PHE A 35 -0.78 -3.93 21.83
CA PHE A 35 -1.07 -4.34 20.46
C PHE A 35 -0.67 -5.80 20.27
N GLY A 36 -1.48 -6.70 20.66
CA GLY A 36 -1.16 -8.10 20.62
C GLY A 36 -2.12 -8.89 21.49
N SER A 37 -3.41 -8.60 21.37
CA SER A 37 -4.38 -9.59 21.83
C SER A 37 -4.30 -10.78 20.86
N ASN A 38 -4.42 -12.00 21.40
CA ASN A 38 -4.43 -13.24 20.61
C ASN A 38 -5.45 -13.24 19.44
N ARG A 39 -6.32 -12.24 19.34
CA ARG A 39 -7.30 -12.05 18.27
C ARG A 39 -6.64 -11.73 16.93
N GLU A 40 -5.50 -11.04 16.90
CA GLU A 40 -4.78 -10.71 15.66
C GLU A 40 -4.28 -11.95 14.92
N LEU A 41 -3.97 -13.01 15.66
CA LEU A 41 -3.49 -14.28 15.12
C LEU A 41 -4.62 -15.28 14.83
N GLN A 42 -5.88 -14.95 15.16
CA GLN A 42 -7.00 -15.87 15.02
C GLN A 42 -7.70 -15.82 13.65
N HIS A 43 -7.48 -14.76 12.86
CA HIS A 43 -8.04 -14.69 11.51
C HIS A 43 -7.04 -15.24 10.50
N PRO A 44 -7.39 -16.29 9.75
CA PRO A 44 -6.54 -16.85 8.71
C PRO A 44 -6.47 -15.88 7.52
N THR A 45 -5.56 -14.93 7.59
CA THR A 45 -5.25 -14.05 6.46
C THR A 45 -4.01 -14.57 5.74
N LEU A 46 -3.90 -14.30 4.43
CA LEU A 46 -2.69 -14.56 3.63
C LEU A 46 -1.43 -14.01 4.32
N PHE A 47 -1.56 -12.90 5.04
CA PHE A 47 -0.49 -12.28 5.79
C PHE A 47 -0.03 -13.13 6.97
N ILE A 48 -0.95 -13.75 7.73
CA ILE A 48 -0.61 -14.64 8.84
C ILE A 48 0.08 -15.90 8.33
N ALA A 49 -0.41 -16.50 7.24
CA ALA A 49 0.25 -17.62 6.60
C ALA A 49 1.69 -17.27 6.14
N PHE A 50 1.89 -16.06 5.61
CA PHE A 50 3.21 -15.54 5.28
C PHE A 50 4.08 -15.37 6.52
N LEU A 51 3.57 -14.76 7.59
CA LEU A 51 4.30 -14.60 8.85
C LEU A 51 4.70 -15.94 9.48
N ASP A 52 3.85 -16.95 9.44
CA ASP A 52 4.16 -18.28 9.93
C ASP A 52 5.29 -18.94 9.13
N LYS A 53 5.32 -18.74 7.81
CA LYS A 53 6.44 -19.19 6.98
C LYS A 53 7.73 -18.44 7.31
N VAL A 54 7.67 -17.12 7.46
CA VAL A 54 8.83 -16.29 7.86
C VAL A 54 9.34 -16.73 9.23
N LYS A 55 8.45 -16.98 10.19
CA LYS A 55 8.79 -17.53 11.49
C LYS A 55 9.57 -18.85 11.38
N SER A 56 9.08 -19.76 10.55
CA SER A 56 9.73 -21.07 10.35
C SER A 56 11.12 -20.93 9.70
N TRP A 57 11.31 -19.99 8.78
CA TRP A 57 12.60 -19.75 8.14
C TRP A 57 13.65 -19.10 9.07
N PHE A 58 13.22 -18.21 9.93
CA PHE A 58 14.12 -17.49 10.84
C PHE A 58 14.23 -18.13 12.23
N GLY A 59 13.53 -19.24 12.49
CA GLY A 59 13.58 -19.93 13.80
C GLY A 59 13.06 -19.07 14.97
N ILE A 60 12.17 -18.10 14.69
CA ILE A 60 11.63 -17.20 15.73
C ILE A 60 10.62 -17.98 16.55
N SER A 61 11.02 -18.36 17.77
CA SER A 61 10.19 -19.19 18.65
C SER A 61 9.33 -18.38 19.63
N GLU A 62 9.68 -17.12 19.88
CA GLU A 62 9.03 -16.29 20.90
C GLU A 62 7.88 -15.46 20.35
N THR A 63 6.75 -15.45 21.07
CA THR A 63 5.57 -14.63 20.74
C THR A 63 5.90 -13.13 20.66
N GLN A 64 6.82 -12.66 21.51
CA GLN A 64 7.27 -11.27 21.51
C GLN A 64 8.02 -10.89 20.23
N GLY A 65 8.88 -11.78 19.70
CA GLY A 65 9.59 -11.55 18.45
C GLY A 65 8.64 -11.44 17.26
N MET A 66 7.59 -12.27 17.22
CA MET A 66 6.55 -12.20 16.18
C MET A 66 5.74 -10.92 16.27
N MET A 67 5.38 -10.47 17.47
CA MET A 67 4.69 -9.20 17.67
C MET A 67 5.53 -8.01 17.16
N LEU A 68 6.82 -8.00 17.49
CA LEU A 68 7.71 -6.92 17.04
C LEU A 68 7.88 -6.94 15.52
N LEU A 69 8.02 -8.13 14.92
CA LEU A 69 8.12 -8.29 13.47
C LEU A 69 6.85 -7.79 12.77
N SER A 70 5.66 -8.21 13.20
CA SER A 70 4.40 -7.77 12.62
C SER A 70 4.23 -6.26 12.74
N ARG A 71 4.47 -5.67 13.90
CA ARG A 71 4.41 -4.22 14.11
C ARG A 71 5.37 -3.45 13.21
N SER A 72 6.60 -3.96 13.05
CA SER A 72 7.59 -3.34 12.17
C SER A 72 7.15 -3.38 10.71
N LEU A 73 6.58 -4.49 10.25
CA LEU A 73 6.03 -4.62 8.90
C LEU A 73 4.85 -3.67 8.68
N TYR A 74 3.92 -3.59 9.63
CA TYR A 74 2.81 -2.63 9.56
C TYR A 74 3.29 -1.17 9.56
N ALA A 75 4.31 -0.86 10.35
CA ALA A 75 4.92 0.47 10.34
C ALA A 75 5.50 0.80 8.95
N MET A 76 6.22 -0.13 8.32
CA MET A 76 6.75 0.04 6.96
C MET A 76 5.64 0.23 5.92
N VAL A 77 4.60 -0.60 5.94
CA VAL A 77 3.44 -0.49 5.04
C VAL A 77 2.75 0.86 5.22
N SER A 78 2.57 1.31 6.45
CA SER A 78 2.00 2.61 6.79
C SER A 78 2.86 3.78 6.26
N LEU A 79 4.19 3.71 6.36
CA LEU A 79 5.09 4.71 5.80
C LEU A 79 4.98 4.77 4.26
N PHE A 80 4.90 3.62 3.63
CA PHE A 80 4.70 3.55 2.18
C PHE A 80 3.34 4.16 1.77
N THR A 81 2.28 3.90 2.54
CA THR A 81 0.96 4.52 2.34
C THR A 81 1.03 6.05 2.42
N VAL A 82 1.68 6.61 3.45
CA VAL A 82 1.89 8.06 3.59
C VAL A 82 2.64 8.63 2.38
N SER A 83 3.69 7.94 1.93
CA SER A 83 4.46 8.32 0.75
C SER A 83 3.60 8.37 -0.52
N MET A 84 2.71 7.38 -0.72
CA MET A 84 1.83 7.34 -1.89
C MET A 84 0.75 8.42 -1.84
N ILE A 85 0.15 8.67 -0.68
CA ILE A 85 -0.82 9.75 -0.49
C ILE A 85 -0.17 11.10 -0.82
N TYR A 86 1.02 11.37 -0.29
CA TYR A 86 1.74 12.59 -0.63
C TYR A 86 1.95 12.74 -2.14
N ARG A 87 2.41 11.69 -2.81
CA ARG A 87 2.67 11.71 -4.27
C ARG A 87 1.40 11.94 -5.09
N ILE A 88 0.28 11.33 -4.70
CA ILE A 88 -1.01 11.55 -5.38
C ILE A 88 -1.45 13.00 -5.19
N CYS A 89 -1.36 13.52 -3.98
CA CYS A 89 -1.73 14.90 -3.69
C CYS A 89 -0.81 15.91 -4.41
N ASP A 90 0.50 15.63 -4.49
CA ASP A 90 1.47 16.49 -5.20
C ASP A 90 1.22 16.55 -6.72
N LEU A 91 0.60 15.49 -7.29
CA LEU A 91 0.19 15.47 -8.70
C LEU A 91 -1.11 16.25 -8.97
N THR A 92 -1.97 16.40 -7.95
CA THR A 92 -3.33 16.96 -8.10
C THR A 92 -3.51 18.33 -7.46
N SER A 93 -2.59 18.73 -6.58
CA SER A 93 -2.66 19.94 -5.78
C SER A 93 -1.30 20.65 -5.70
N ASP A 94 -1.26 21.81 -5.08
CA ASP A 94 -0.01 22.49 -4.75
C ASP A 94 0.75 21.75 -3.62
N LYS A 95 2.06 21.95 -3.56
CA LYS A 95 2.95 21.25 -2.61
C LYS A 95 2.57 21.45 -1.14
N GLN A 96 2.01 22.62 -0.79
CA GLN A 96 1.60 22.90 0.57
C GLN A 96 0.36 22.11 0.97
N SER A 97 -0.64 22.07 0.10
CA SER A 97 -1.85 21.27 0.29
C SER A 97 -1.53 19.78 0.31
N ALA A 98 -0.66 19.31 -0.57
CA ALA A 98 -0.19 17.93 -0.59
C ALA A 98 0.48 17.53 0.73
N TRP A 99 1.30 18.41 1.29
CA TRP A 99 1.96 18.20 2.56
C TRP A 99 0.95 18.13 3.72
N LEU A 100 -0.01 19.05 3.77
CA LEU A 100 -1.05 19.09 4.81
C LEU A 100 -1.94 17.85 4.77
N LEU A 101 -2.37 17.43 3.57
CA LEU A 101 -3.21 16.23 3.41
C LEU A 101 -2.47 14.97 3.83
N ALA A 102 -1.20 14.84 3.48
CA ALA A 102 -0.39 13.69 3.84
C ALA A 102 0.07 13.72 5.32
N LEU A 103 0.02 14.88 5.97
CA LEU A 103 0.33 14.99 7.40
C LEU A 103 -0.70 14.26 8.26
N ILE A 104 -1.98 14.24 7.85
CA ILE A 104 -3.04 13.53 8.57
C ILE A 104 -2.68 12.05 8.78
N PRO A 105 -2.46 11.25 7.73
CA PRO A 105 -2.05 9.86 7.89
C PRO A 105 -0.64 9.71 8.48
N ALA A 106 0.23 10.72 8.34
CA ALA A 106 1.57 10.69 8.93
C ALA A 106 1.52 10.75 10.46
N ILE A 107 0.65 11.58 11.03
CA ILE A 107 0.48 11.74 12.48
C ILE A 107 -0.45 10.66 13.04
N SER A 108 -1.35 10.11 12.23
CA SER A 108 -2.33 9.14 12.70
C SER A 108 -1.64 7.88 13.21
N CYS A 109 -1.63 7.71 14.53
CA CYS A 109 -1.24 6.46 15.18
C CYS A 109 -2.26 5.35 14.95
N ILE A 110 -3.45 5.71 14.47
CA ILE A 110 -4.57 4.81 14.23
C ILE A 110 -4.27 3.86 13.07
N MET A 111 -3.58 4.32 12.00
CA MET A 111 -3.26 3.46 10.86
C MET A 111 -2.46 2.21 11.21
N PRO A 112 -1.40 2.27 12.03
CA PRO A 112 -0.73 1.05 12.49
C PRO A 112 -1.59 0.21 13.43
N SER A 113 -2.53 0.84 14.16
CA SER A 113 -3.39 0.18 15.14
C SER A 113 -4.58 -0.53 14.49
N PHE A 114 -5.24 0.12 13.53
CA PHE A 114 -6.42 -0.44 12.85
C PHE A 114 -6.09 -1.60 11.91
N GLY A 115 -4.93 -1.56 11.25
CA GLY A 115 -4.49 -2.66 10.40
C GLY A 115 -4.30 -3.97 11.16
N ILE A 116 -4.11 -3.86 12.45
CA ILE A 116 -3.84 -5.00 13.34
C ILE A 116 -5.13 -5.67 13.81
N ILE A 117 -6.25 -4.95 13.93
CA ILE A 117 -7.39 -5.42 14.71
C ILE A 117 -8.52 -6.04 13.86
N GLU A 118 -8.87 -5.49 12.70
CA GLU A 118 -10.08 -5.95 11.97
C GLU A 118 -9.91 -6.11 10.46
N ASN A 119 -8.95 -5.45 9.81
CA ASN A 119 -8.77 -5.48 8.35
C ASN A 119 -7.29 -5.44 7.92
N ALA A 120 -6.49 -6.36 8.44
CA ALA A 120 -5.08 -6.49 8.08
C ALA A 120 -4.87 -6.59 6.56
N SER A 121 -5.76 -7.31 5.89
CA SER A 121 -5.78 -7.47 4.43
C SER A 121 -6.00 -6.15 3.70
N ALA A 122 -6.99 -5.36 4.11
CA ALA A 122 -7.27 -4.05 3.50
C ALA A 122 -6.09 -3.09 3.71
N PHE A 123 -5.47 -3.13 4.89
CA PHE A 123 -4.31 -2.29 5.21
C PHE A 123 -3.10 -2.62 4.33
N LEU A 124 -2.85 -3.90 4.04
CA LEU A 124 -1.78 -4.34 3.14
C LEU A 124 -2.10 -4.04 1.67
N ALA A 125 -3.37 -4.13 1.28
CA ALA A 125 -3.82 -3.83 -0.07
C ALA A 125 -3.72 -2.33 -0.39
N LEU A 126 -4.02 -1.46 0.58
CA LEU A 126 -4.12 -0.01 0.40
C LEU A 126 -2.89 0.62 -0.28
N PRO A 127 -1.64 0.41 0.16
CA PRO A 127 -0.49 0.99 -0.50
C PRO A 127 -0.26 0.48 -1.92
N LEU A 128 -0.63 -0.76 -2.22
CA LEU A 128 -0.54 -1.34 -3.56
C LEU A 128 -1.54 -0.68 -4.50
N LEU A 129 -2.77 -0.49 -4.04
CA LEU A 129 -3.82 0.22 -4.76
C LEU A 129 -3.44 1.68 -5.01
N LEU A 130 -2.93 2.36 -3.98
CA LEU A 130 -2.46 3.74 -4.10
C LEU A 130 -1.28 3.86 -5.06
N TYR A 131 -0.35 2.91 -5.03
CA TYR A 131 0.78 2.90 -5.97
C TYR A 131 0.30 2.73 -7.41
N GLY A 132 -0.54 1.74 -7.67
CA GLY A 132 -1.12 1.52 -8.99
C GLY A 132 -1.89 2.74 -9.50
N SER A 133 -2.72 3.34 -8.64
CA SER A 133 -3.46 4.58 -8.94
C SER A 133 -2.53 5.75 -9.23
N ASN A 134 -1.46 5.92 -8.46
CA ASN A 134 -0.47 6.99 -8.66
C ASN A 134 0.23 6.86 -10.01
N VAL A 135 0.64 5.64 -10.38
CA VAL A 135 1.30 5.39 -11.68
C VAL A 135 0.35 5.75 -12.83
N ILE A 136 -0.91 5.30 -12.77
CA ILE A 136 -1.92 5.60 -13.79
C ILE A 136 -2.18 7.11 -13.89
N LEU A 137 -2.40 7.76 -12.75
CA LEU A 137 -2.65 9.20 -12.69
C LEU A 137 -1.50 9.99 -13.32
N ARG A 138 -0.26 9.63 -13.00
CA ARG A 138 0.92 10.25 -13.58
C ARG A 138 0.97 10.10 -15.10
N GLN A 139 0.67 8.91 -15.63
CA GLN A 139 0.65 8.67 -17.07
C GLN A 139 -0.48 9.46 -17.76
N GLU A 140 -1.65 9.57 -17.11
CA GLU A 140 -2.76 10.35 -17.64
C GLU A 140 -2.46 11.86 -17.64
N VAL A 141 -1.79 12.39 -16.62
CA VAL A 141 -1.33 13.79 -16.58
C VAL A 141 -0.33 14.08 -17.71
N LEU A 142 0.64 13.17 -17.94
CA LEU A 142 1.58 13.30 -19.05
C LEU A 142 0.87 13.31 -20.41
N ARG A 143 -0.13 12.44 -20.58
CA ARG A 143 -0.94 12.38 -21.80
C ARG A 143 -1.74 13.65 -22.03
N GLN A 144 -2.34 14.21 -20.98
CA GLN A 144 -3.12 15.46 -21.09
C GLN A 144 -2.25 16.67 -21.46
N ASN A 145 -1.00 16.68 -21.02
CA ASN A 145 -0.04 17.74 -21.34
C ASN A 145 0.63 17.56 -22.73
N ASN A 146 0.10 16.67 -23.57
CA ASN A 146 0.65 16.34 -24.89
C ASN A 146 2.09 15.80 -24.87
N LEU A 147 2.56 15.31 -23.75
CA LEU A 147 3.87 14.66 -23.57
C LEU A 147 3.79 13.16 -23.87
N ASN A 148 3.16 12.80 -25.02
CA ASN A 148 2.88 11.41 -25.38
C ASN A 148 4.13 10.55 -25.53
N GLU A 149 5.28 11.13 -25.84
CA GLU A 149 6.57 10.43 -25.93
C GLU A 149 7.01 9.85 -24.58
N ASN A 150 6.58 10.46 -23.47
CA ASN A 150 6.90 10.04 -22.12
C ASN A 150 5.85 9.08 -21.51
N VAL A 151 4.81 8.73 -22.29
CA VAL A 151 3.76 7.80 -21.85
C VAL A 151 4.20 6.36 -22.14
N HIS A 152 4.56 5.62 -21.09
CA HIS A 152 5.03 4.25 -21.22
C HIS A 152 3.92 3.23 -20.96
N ARG A 153 3.67 2.34 -21.93
CA ARG A 153 2.69 1.25 -21.80
C ARG A 153 3.04 0.29 -20.64
N THR A 154 4.32 0.06 -20.43
CA THR A 154 4.83 -0.76 -19.32
C THR A 154 4.40 -0.21 -17.94
N SER A 155 4.24 1.10 -17.81
CA SER A 155 3.76 1.71 -16.57
C SER A 155 2.32 1.30 -16.24
N PHE A 156 1.44 1.20 -17.25
CA PHE A 156 0.08 0.70 -17.05
C PHE A 156 0.06 -0.79 -16.67
N LEU A 157 0.96 -1.59 -17.23
CA LEU A 157 1.12 -3.00 -16.86
C LEU A 157 1.55 -3.12 -15.39
N ILE A 158 2.57 -2.37 -14.98
CA ILE A 158 3.05 -2.34 -13.57
C ILE A 158 1.94 -1.89 -12.63
N ALA A 159 1.20 -0.85 -13.01
CA ALA A 159 0.05 -0.40 -12.23
C ALA A 159 -1.01 -1.51 -12.08
N GLY A 160 -1.29 -2.23 -13.17
CA GLY A 160 -2.19 -3.38 -13.16
C GLY A 160 -1.71 -4.49 -12.22
N ILE A 161 -0.42 -4.84 -12.27
CA ILE A 161 0.16 -5.82 -11.35
C ILE A 161 -0.05 -5.40 -9.88
N MET A 162 0.19 -4.15 -9.54
CA MET A 162 -0.01 -3.65 -8.17
C MET A 162 -1.48 -3.65 -7.75
N LEU A 163 -2.39 -3.28 -8.64
CA LEU A 163 -3.83 -3.36 -8.39
C LEU A 163 -4.28 -4.81 -8.19
N GLY A 164 -3.81 -5.75 -9.00
CA GLY A 164 -4.12 -7.15 -8.87
C GLY A 164 -3.56 -7.79 -7.60
N LEU A 165 -2.35 -7.41 -7.19
CA LEU A 165 -1.82 -7.79 -5.87
C LEU A 165 -2.71 -7.24 -4.74
N GLY A 166 -3.18 -5.99 -4.85
CA GLY A 166 -4.13 -5.43 -3.91
C GLY A 166 -5.42 -6.26 -3.79
N ILE A 167 -5.96 -6.75 -4.92
CA ILE A 167 -7.14 -7.63 -4.94
C ILE A 167 -6.85 -8.96 -4.23
N CYS A 168 -5.66 -9.53 -4.41
CA CYS A 168 -5.29 -10.77 -3.72
C CYS A 168 -5.24 -10.63 -2.19
N PHE A 169 -4.85 -9.46 -1.68
CA PHE A 169 -4.87 -9.20 -0.24
C PHE A 169 -6.26 -8.84 0.27
N TRP A 170 -7.04 -8.11 -0.51
CA TRP A 170 -8.37 -7.63 -0.14
C TRP A 170 -9.29 -7.68 -1.35
N TYR A 171 -10.11 -8.73 -1.43
CA TYR A 171 -10.94 -9.01 -2.60
C TYR A 171 -11.93 -7.88 -2.94
N GLU A 172 -12.47 -7.16 -1.95
CA GLU A 172 -13.38 -6.03 -2.17
C GLU A 172 -12.72 -4.88 -2.95
N SER A 173 -11.38 -4.82 -2.98
CA SER A 173 -10.66 -3.83 -3.76
C SER A 173 -10.82 -4.01 -5.28
N VAL A 174 -11.42 -5.11 -5.72
CA VAL A 174 -11.82 -5.32 -7.13
C VAL A 174 -12.69 -4.16 -7.64
N PHE A 175 -13.58 -3.63 -6.80
CA PHE A 175 -14.42 -2.49 -7.18
C PHE A 175 -13.60 -1.21 -7.43
N ILE A 176 -12.55 -0.98 -6.66
CA ILE A 176 -11.61 0.14 -6.87
C ILE A 176 -10.88 -0.05 -8.21
N ALA A 177 -10.36 -1.23 -8.45
CA ALA A 177 -9.64 -1.55 -9.67
C ALA A 177 -10.52 -1.46 -10.92
N LEU A 178 -11.76 -1.95 -10.85
CA LEU A 178 -12.75 -1.80 -11.93
C LEU A 178 -13.10 -0.33 -12.17
N SER A 179 -13.25 0.48 -11.13
CA SER A 179 -13.49 1.92 -11.24
C SER A 179 -12.35 2.62 -11.98
N ILE A 180 -11.10 2.26 -11.70
CA ILE A 180 -9.93 2.80 -12.41
C ILE A 180 -9.95 2.39 -13.88
N LEU A 181 -10.26 1.13 -14.20
CA LEU A 181 -10.40 0.68 -15.60
C LEU A 181 -11.51 1.44 -16.32
N LEU A 182 -12.64 1.64 -15.68
CA LEU A 182 -13.75 2.42 -16.23
C LEU A 182 -13.34 3.87 -16.53
N ILE A 183 -12.63 4.52 -15.61
CA ILE A 183 -12.09 5.88 -15.81
C ILE A 183 -11.17 5.93 -17.03
N LEU A 184 -10.27 4.95 -17.19
CA LEU A 184 -9.39 4.87 -18.36
C LEU A 184 -10.19 4.70 -19.67
N CYS A 185 -11.25 3.89 -19.67
CA CYS A 185 -12.14 3.72 -20.82
C CYS A 185 -12.89 5.01 -21.16
N VAL A 186 -13.47 5.68 -20.15
CA VAL A 186 -14.16 6.97 -20.34
C VAL A 186 -13.20 8.03 -20.89
N ARG A 187 -11.96 8.03 -20.46
CA ARG A 187 -10.89 8.91 -20.98
C ARG A 187 -10.34 8.47 -22.34
N ARG A 188 -10.95 7.47 -22.99
CA ARG A 188 -10.55 6.90 -24.28
C ARG A 188 -9.11 6.38 -24.33
N ASN A 189 -8.58 5.95 -23.17
CA ASN A 189 -7.27 5.31 -23.07
C ASN A 189 -7.42 3.77 -23.05
N PHE A 190 -8.00 3.21 -24.11
CA PHE A 190 -8.26 1.75 -24.19
C PHE A 190 -6.99 0.91 -24.14
N LYS A 191 -5.87 1.41 -24.69
CA LYS A 191 -4.58 0.70 -24.62
C LYS A 191 -4.04 0.65 -23.20
N GLY A 192 -4.14 1.75 -22.46
CA GLY A 192 -3.80 1.81 -21.04
C GLY A 192 -4.69 0.89 -20.19
N ALA A 193 -6.01 0.94 -20.44
CA ALA A 193 -6.98 0.08 -19.75
C ALA A 193 -6.66 -1.41 -19.98
N LEU A 194 -6.40 -1.81 -21.23
CA LEU A 194 -6.06 -3.19 -21.59
C LEU A 194 -4.77 -3.65 -20.89
N MET A 195 -3.70 -2.84 -20.91
CA MET A 195 -2.44 -3.17 -20.24
C MET A 195 -2.60 -3.30 -18.73
N THR A 196 -3.39 -2.40 -18.12
CA THR A 196 -3.72 -2.47 -16.69
C THR A 196 -4.48 -3.76 -16.37
N PHE A 197 -5.47 -4.11 -17.19
CA PHE A 197 -6.26 -5.33 -17.01
C PHE A 197 -5.40 -6.60 -17.14
N ILE A 198 -4.52 -6.66 -18.16
CA ILE A 198 -3.58 -7.77 -18.32
C ILE A 198 -2.67 -7.90 -17.11
N GLY A 199 -2.14 -6.78 -16.60
CA GLY A 199 -1.30 -6.79 -15.39
C GLY A 199 -2.04 -7.30 -14.15
N MET A 200 -3.31 -6.92 -13.99
CA MET A 200 -4.16 -7.43 -12.90
C MET A 200 -4.35 -8.94 -12.99
N LEU A 201 -4.73 -9.44 -14.16
CA LEU A 201 -4.93 -10.88 -14.36
C LEU A 201 -3.63 -11.67 -14.16
N ALA A 202 -2.51 -11.17 -14.66
CA ALA A 202 -1.22 -11.81 -14.50
C ALA A 202 -0.82 -11.93 -13.02
N SER A 203 -0.98 -10.87 -12.22
CA SER A 203 -0.63 -10.93 -10.80
C SER A 203 -1.54 -11.86 -10.01
N VAL A 204 -2.85 -11.85 -10.27
CA VAL A 204 -3.79 -12.78 -9.63
C VAL A 204 -3.44 -14.23 -9.98
N ALA A 205 -3.16 -14.52 -11.27
CA ALA A 205 -2.79 -15.85 -11.71
C ALA A 205 -1.48 -16.33 -11.07
N VAL A 206 -0.47 -15.46 -10.96
CA VAL A 206 0.82 -15.80 -10.32
C VAL A 206 0.64 -16.11 -8.84
N ILE A 207 -0.13 -15.29 -8.11
CA ILE A 207 -0.40 -15.54 -6.69
C ILE A 207 -1.18 -16.84 -6.50
N TRP A 208 -2.18 -17.11 -7.32
CA TRP A 208 -2.92 -18.37 -7.29
C TRP A 208 -2.02 -19.58 -7.51
N LEU A 209 -1.13 -19.52 -8.52
CA LEU A 209 -0.14 -20.56 -8.78
C LEU A 209 0.80 -20.76 -7.60
N LEU A 210 1.29 -19.68 -7.00
CA LEU A 210 2.16 -19.76 -5.82
C LEU A 210 1.45 -20.39 -4.62
N LEU A 211 0.18 -20.07 -4.37
CA LEU A 211 -0.61 -20.67 -3.29
C LEU A 211 -0.80 -22.17 -3.53
N MET A 212 -1.12 -22.59 -4.75
CA MET A 212 -1.24 -24.01 -5.11
C MET A 212 0.09 -24.76 -4.91
N LEU A 213 1.23 -24.15 -5.29
CA LEU A 213 2.56 -24.75 -5.09
C LEU A 213 2.95 -24.87 -3.60
N LEU A 214 2.35 -24.06 -2.73
CA LEU A 214 2.57 -24.08 -1.29
C LEU A 214 1.56 -24.96 -0.54
N ASP A 215 0.73 -25.72 -1.26
CA ASP A 215 -0.38 -26.51 -0.71
C ASP A 215 -1.36 -25.69 0.15
N VAL A 216 -1.52 -24.42 -0.20
CA VAL A 216 -2.46 -23.51 0.44
C VAL A 216 -3.69 -23.38 -0.43
N ASP A 217 -4.85 -23.79 0.08
CA ASP A 217 -6.11 -23.64 -0.63
C ASP A 217 -6.52 -22.15 -0.70
N PRO A 218 -6.47 -21.53 -1.89
CA PRO A 218 -6.80 -20.11 -2.02
C PRO A 218 -8.27 -19.81 -1.72
N MET A 219 -9.17 -20.80 -1.87
CA MET A 219 -10.59 -20.60 -1.60
C MET A 219 -10.89 -20.35 -0.12
N LYS A 220 -10.09 -20.89 0.79
CA LYS A 220 -10.26 -20.63 2.24
C LYS A 220 -10.06 -19.16 2.64
N TYR A 221 -9.36 -18.39 1.81
CA TYR A 221 -9.06 -16.97 2.08
C TYR A 221 -10.01 -16.01 1.35
N ILE A 222 -10.84 -16.51 0.43
CA ILE A 222 -11.82 -15.71 -0.33
C ILE A 222 -13.22 -15.80 0.31
N THR A 223 -13.53 -16.88 1.01
CA THR A 223 -14.86 -17.15 1.57
C THR A 223 -15.08 -16.61 2.98
N LEU A 224 -14.17 -15.84 3.52
CA LEU A 224 -14.26 -15.16 4.81
C LEU A 224 -14.38 -13.65 4.63
#